data_693dc1efdfc0784d92477e3e65bc8489
#
_entry.id   693dc1efdfc0784d92477e3e65bc8489
#
_cell.length_a   1.000
_cell.length_b   1.000
_cell.length_c   1.000
_cell.angle_alpha   90.00
_cell.angle_beta   90.00
_cell.angle_gamma   90.00
#
_symmetry.space_group_name_H-M   'P 1'
#
loop_
_entity.id
_entity.type
_entity.pdbx_description
1 polymer ?
#
loop_
_entity_poly.entity_id
_entity_poly.type
_entity_poly.pdbx_seq_one_letter_code
_entity_poly.pdbx_strand_id
1 'polypeptide(L)'
;MVYIVVMPIADKSIRQSVSLPARVARRVKSLAQTSNTSANRVIVDLIESGLDAREREKERFLDLADRLAGSRDPQERKRLKNELARMTFGD
;
A
#
# COMPACT_ATOMS: atom_id res chain seq x y z
N MET A 1 18.30 3.45 -13.73
CA MET A 1 17.18 2.58 -13.32
C MET A 1 17.46 1.14 -13.65
N VAL A 2 16.92 0.26 -12.87
CA VAL A 2 17.03 -1.18 -13.08
C VAL A 2 15.68 -1.72 -13.49
N TYR A 3 15.66 -2.60 -14.51
CA TYR A 3 14.43 -3.24 -14.98
C TYR A 3 14.32 -4.63 -14.38
N ILE A 4 13.19 -4.90 -13.76
CA ILE A 4 12.91 -6.21 -13.17
C ILE A 4 11.61 -6.75 -13.77
N VAL A 5 11.65 -8.02 -14.17
CA VAL A 5 10.46 -8.72 -14.66
C VAL A 5 9.75 -9.32 -13.45
N VAL A 6 8.52 -8.90 -13.23
CA VAL A 6 7.71 -9.38 -12.12
C VAL A 6 6.78 -10.47 -12.61
N MET A 7 6.85 -11.63 -11.96
CA MET A 7 5.98 -12.77 -12.28
C MET A 7 5.27 -13.21 -11.01
N PRO A 8 3.95 -12.94 -10.87
CA PRO A 8 3.18 -13.42 -9.74
C PRO A 8 3.20 -14.94 -9.67
N ILE A 9 3.25 -15.49 -8.47
CA ILE A 9 3.38 -16.93 -8.26
C ILE A 9 2.03 -17.62 -8.24
N ALA A 10 0.97 -16.92 -7.84
CA ALA A 10 -0.38 -17.46 -7.77
C ALA A 10 -1.14 -17.17 -9.06
N ASP A 11 -2.03 -18.06 -9.45
CA ASP A 11 -2.91 -17.94 -10.61
C ASP A 11 -2.14 -17.77 -11.93
N LYS A 12 -2.78 -17.18 -12.92
CA LYS A 12 -2.15 -16.89 -14.20
C LYS A 12 -1.14 -15.78 -14.05
N SER A 13 0.12 -16.10 -14.28
CA SER A 13 1.19 -15.12 -14.22
C SER A 13 1.15 -14.21 -15.45
N ILE A 14 1.18 -12.92 -15.22
CA ILE A 14 1.34 -11.93 -16.27
C ILE A 14 2.76 -11.39 -16.15
N ARG A 15 3.54 -11.51 -17.22
CA ARG A 15 4.89 -10.94 -17.25
C ARG A 15 4.82 -9.44 -17.43
N GLN A 16 5.49 -8.74 -16.56
CA GLN A 16 5.53 -7.28 -16.62
C GLN A 16 6.91 -6.79 -16.18
N SER A 17 7.48 -5.89 -16.96
CA SER A 17 8.76 -5.28 -16.64
C SER A 17 8.52 -3.99 -15.86
N VAL A 18 9.27 -3.82 -14.79
CA VAL A 18 9.19 -2.63 -13.93
C VAL A 18 10.54 -1.97 -13.90
N SER A 19 10.55 -0.65 -14.10
CA SER A 19 11.76 0.17 -13.99
C SER A 19 11.88 0.68 -12.56
N LEU A 20 13.00 0.36 -11.90
CA LEU A 20 13.25 0.76 -10.53
C LEU A 20 14.46 1.70 -10.43
N PRO A 21 14.37 2.78 -9.62
CA PRO A 21 15.56 3.53 -9.26
C PRO A 21 16.61 2.61 -8.61
N ALA A 22 17.88 2.89 -8.85
CA ALA A 22 18.96 2.06 -8.34
C ALA A 22 18.90 1.85 -6.82
N ARG A 23 18.55 2.90 -6.07
CA ARG A 23 18.43 2.81 -4.61
C ARG A 23 17.34 1.83 -4.18
N VAL A 24 16.21 1.81 -4.91
CA VAL A 24 15.11 0.89 -4.62
C VAL A 24 15.51 -0.53 -4.97
N ALA A 25 16.16 -0.72 -6.10
CA ALA A 25 16.66 -2.03 -6.52
C ALA A 25 17.63 -2.61 -5.48
N ARG A 26 18.52 -1.79 -4.92
CA ARG A 26 19.44 -2.22 -3.87
C ARG A 26 18.72 -2.63 -2.60
N ARG A 27 17.70 -1.90 -2.20
CA ARG A 27 16.90 -2.23 -1.02
C ARG A 27 16.14 -3.55 -1.20
N VAL A 28 15.59 -3.77 -2.39
CA VAL A 28 14.91 -5.02 -2.72
C VAL A 28 15.88 -6.19 -2.66
N LYS A 29 17.07 -6.02 -3.23
CA LYS A 29 18.11 -7.06 -3.21
C LYS A 29 18.54 -7.37 -1.78
N SER A 30 18.71 -6.36 -0.95
CA SER A 30 19.07 -6.54 0.46
C SER A 30 17.99 -7.31 1.22
N LEU A 31 16.73 -6.95 1.01
CA LEU A 31 15.61 -7.68 1.63
C LEU A 31 15.56 -9.13 1.18
N ALA A 32 15.80 -9.38 -0.10
CA ALA A 32 15.81 -10.74 -0.65
C ALA A 32 16.89 -11.58 0.02
N GLN A 33 18.08 -11.02 0.21
CA GLN A 33 19.18 -11.72 0.87
C GLN A 33 18.85 -12.00 2.34
N THR A 34 18.33 -11.01 3.06
CA THR A 34 17.97 -11.13 4.46
C THR A 34 16.85 -12.16 4.67
N SER A 35 15.88 -12.18 3.78
CA SER A 35 14.74 -13.09 3.88
C SER A 35 14.97 -14.43 3.20
N ASN A 36 16.15 -14.63 2.61
CA ASN A 36 16.50 -15.85 1.89
C ASN A 36 15.50 -16.20 0.79
N THR A 37 15.17 -15.23 -0.03
CA THR A 37 14.22 -15.38 -1.12
C THR A 37 14.72 -14.61 -2.34
N SER A 38 13.98 -14.68 -3.45
CA SER A 38 14.35 -13.98 -4.67
C SER A 38 13.92 -12.52 -4.65
N ALA A 39 14.61 -11.70 -5.42
CA ALA A 39 14.21 -10.30 -5.60
C ALA A 39 12.79 -10.19 -6.17
N ASN A 40 12.46 -11.07 -7.12
CA ASN A 40 11.12 -11.10 -7.70
C ASN A 40 10.05 -11.37 -6.65
N ARG A 41 10.30 -12.31 -5.75
CA ARG A 41 9.37 -12.62 -4.65
C ARG A 41 9.18 -11.43 -3.72
N VAL A 42 10.25 -10.74 -3.37
CA VAL A 42 10.18 -9.53 -2.54
C VAL A 42 9.32 -8.47 -3.19
N ILE A 43 9.52 -8.26 -4.50
CA ILE A 43 8.75 -7.25 -5.24
C ILE A 43 7.26 -7.61 -5.25
N VAL A 44 6.91 -8.85 -5.51
CA VAL A 44 5.52 -9.30 -5.49
C VAL A 44 4.91 -9.12 -4.12
N ASP A 45 5.61 -9.52 -3.06
CA ASP A 45 5.13 -9.39 -1.69
C ASP A 45 4.92 -7.92 -1.30
N LEU A 46 5.83 -7.03 -1.69
CA LEU A 46 5.70 -5.61 -1.42
C LEU A 46 4.51 -4.99 -2.17
N ILE A 47 4.31 -5.40 -3.41
CA ILE A 47 3.16 -4.93 -4.20
C ILE A 47 1.85 -5.40 -3.55
N GLU A 48 1.76 -6.67 -3.18
CA GLU A 48 0.57 -7.20 -2.53
C GLU A 48 0.29 -6.48 -1.21
N SER A 49 1.32 -6.29 -0.39
CA SER A 49 1.19 -5.56 0.88
C SER A 49 0.74 -4.11 0.66
N GLY A 50 1.29 -3.46 -0.36
CA GLY A 50 0.92 -2.10 -0.71
C GLY A 50 -0.52 -1.97 -1.18
N LEU A 51 -0.97 -2.92 -1.99
CA LEU A 51 -2.35 -2.96 -2.47
C LEU A 51 -3.33 -3.18 -1.31
N ASP A 52 -2.99 -4.10 -0.40
CA ASP A 52 -3.81 -4.38 0.78
C ASP A 52 -3.89 -3.17 1.70
N ALA A 53 -2.76 -2.49 1.91
CA ALA A 53 -2.72 -1.28 2.73
C ALA A 53 -3.61 -0.17 2.15
N ARG A 54 -3.57 0.01 0.84
CA ARG A 54 -4.42 0.99 0.15
C ARG A 54 -5.90 0.65 0.27
N GLU A 55 -6.24 -0.63 0.16
CA GLU A 55 -7.62 -1.06 0.31
C GLU A 55 -8.12 -0.82 1.73
N ARG A 56 -7.30 -1.09 2.74
CA ARG A 56 -7.66 -0.82 4.14
C ARG A 56 -7.83 0.68 4.41
N GLU A 57 -6.98 1.51 3.84
CA GLU A 57 -7.10 2.96 3.96
C GLU A 57 -8.41 3.46 3.36
N LYS A 58 -8.78 2.94 2.19
CA LYS A 58 -10.02 3.28 1.52
C LYS A 58 -11.24 2.88 2.35
N GLU A 59 -11.24 1.67 2.88
CA GLU A 59 -12.31 1.17 3.74
C GLU A 59 -12.45 2.03 5.00
N ARG A 60 -11.34 2.37 5.62
CA ARG A 60 -11.33 3.23 6.81
C ARG A 60 -11.87 4.62 6.50
N PHE A 61 -11.47 5.20 5.37
CA PHE A 61 -11.96 6.50 4.94
C PHE A 61 -13.48 6.48 4.75
N LEU A 62 -13.99 5.46 4.05
CA LEU A 62 -15.43 5.32 3.81
C LEU A 62 -16.21 5.11 5.12
N ASP A 63 -15.67 4.30 6.03
CA ASP A 63 -16.28 4.07 7.34
C ASP A 63 -16.36 5.38 8.14
N LEU A 64 -15.29 6.15 8.17
CA LEU A 64 -15.27 7.43 8.87
C LEU A 64 -16.26 8.43 8.24
N ALA A 65 -16.34 8.45 6.92
CA ALA A 65 -17.29 9.32 6.21
C ALA A 65 -18.73 8.94 6.53
N ASP A 66 -19.03 7.64 6.56
CA ASP A 66 -20.36 7.16 6.92
C ASP A 66 -20.73 7.51 8.36
N ARG A 67 -19.78 7.34 9.27
CA ARG A 67 -19.99 7.69 10.67
C ARG A 67 -20.23 9.20 10.87
N LEU A 68 -19.48 10.02 10.14
CA LEU A 68 -19.68 11.46 10.16
C LEU A 68 -21.07 11.84 9.64
N ALA A 69 -21.50 11.23 8.55
CA ALA A 69 -22.81 11.48 7.97
C ALA A 69 -23.96 11.13 8.93
N GLY A 70 -23.77 10.06 9.73
CA GLY A 70 -24.78 9.60 10.68
C GLY A 70 -24.68 10.21 12.08
N SER A 71 -23.61 10.94 12.38
CA SER A 71 -23.40 11.46 13.73
C SER A 71 -24.17 12.75 13.94
N ARG A 72 -24.80 12.87 15.13
CA ARG A 72 -25.47 14.08 15.58
C ARG A 72 -24.75 14.78 16.72
N ASP A 73 -23.68 14.16 17.24
CA ASP A 73 -22.88 14.73 18.31
C ASP A 73 -21.83 15.69 17.74
N PRO A 74 -21.87 16.99 18.11
CA PRO A 74 -20.91 17.96 17.57
C PRO A 74 -19.44 17.61 17.86
N GLN A 75 -19.15 17.04 19.03
CA GLN A 75 -17.78 16.66 19.39
C GLN A 75 -17.31 15.48 18.56
N GLU A 76 -18.15 14.48 18.38
CA GLU A 76 -17.83 13.33 17.53
C GLU A 76 -17.65 13.78 16.09
N ARG A 77 -18.51 14.64 15.58
CA ARG A 77 -18.40 15.17 14.22
C ARG A 77 -17.07 15.90 14.02
N LYS A 78 -16.67 16.69 14.98
CA LYS A 78 -15.41 17.42 14.92
C LYS A 78 -14.22 16.45 14.87
N ARG A 79 -14.23 15.43 15.71
CA ARG A 79 -13.18 14.43 15.75
C ARG A 79 -13.09 13.65 14.42
N LEU A 80 -14.24 13.24 13.90
CA LEU A 80 -14.30 12.52 12.63
C LEU A 80 -13.82 13.37 11.46
N LYS A 81 -14.20 14.66 11.44
CA LYS A 81 -13.71 15.60 10.43
C LYS A 81 -12.20 15.74 10.48
N ASN A 82 -11.63 15.82 11.67
CA ASN A 82 -10.18 15.94 11.84
C ASN A 82 -9.46 14.67 11.35
N GLU A 83 -10.00 13.50 11.64
CA GLU A 83 -9.43 12.25 11.14
C GLU A 83 -9.49 12.14 9.63
N LEU A 84 -10.63 12.48 9.03
CA LEU A 84 -10.78 12.49 7.57
C LEU A 84 -9.81 13.46 6.91
N ALA A 85 -9.64 14.64 7.51
CA ALA A 85 -8.71 15.64 7.00
C ALA A 85 -7.27 15.12 7.04
N ARG A 86 -6.87 14.44 8.10
CA ARG A 86 -5.53 13.82 8.18
C ARG A 86 -5.33 12.76 7.13
N MET A 87 -6.33 11.93 6.87
CA MET A 87 -6.25 10.88 5.84
C MET A 87 -6.16 11.48 4.43
N THR A 88 -6.78 12.63 4.21
CA THR A 88 -6.83 13.29 2.90
C THR A 88 -5.59 14.14 2.65
N PHE A 89 -5.16 14.91 3.65
CA PHE A 89 -4.10 15.92 3.49
C PHE A 89 -2.79 15.52 4.17
N GLY A 90 -2.81 14.45 4.95
CA GLY A 90 -1.66 14.04 5.73
C GLY A 90 -1.54 14.84 7.03
N ASP A 91 -0.43 14.64 7.71
CA ASP A 91 -0.13 15.34 8.98
C ASP A 91 0.50 16.68 8.74
#